data_35f18cac50e2955bdb97358c15107eb4
#
_entry.id   35f18cac50e2955bdb97358c15107eb4
#
_cell.length_a   1.000
_cell.length_b   1.000
_cell.length_c   1.000
_cell.angle_alpha   90.00
_cell.angle_beta   90.00
_cell.angle_gamma   90.00
#
_symmetry.space_group_name_H-M   'P 1'
#
loop_
_entity.id
_entity.type
_entity.pdbx_description
1 polymer ?
#
loop_
_entity_poly.entity_id
_entity_poly.type
_entity_poly.pdbx_seq_one_letter_code
_entity_poly.pdbx_strand_id
1 'polypeptide(L)'
;MPKRVVAALSALIIGLTALLVTHFHSSTPGLDGTLIFHRYSSYSSWDATLWTLDLPTGAMVQVNANWHTMISPINAHFTPDGHTIVFMGSAAGLEENDWDVFTSHFNGSSWDEPINLTGPNGARDEDPKFSPDGQTIVYKQDGVLVTMNADGSNKVYLTKGQPESSMPYFAENGKDILFERGGDIYLLSKGKEQKMFAGPGESSYYPIGMDATSFLYTRVQSTRHDSIMKGFYNGAPSERYFFNSTDWDTSDSYPYADGSRFIFYVTGDFLIPHGGYNLALADLKTHTSYSIDAWFKKKAGTDINSDLQELGPAWSPVRLNLK
;
A
#
# COMPACT_ATOMS: atom_id res chain seq x y z
N MET A 1 56.28 -46.50 -7.06
CA MET A 1 54.95 -46.53 -7.68
C MET A 1 53.96 -45.95 -6.70
N PRO A 2 53.06 -45.07 -7.10
CA PRO A 2 53.18 -43.90 -7.98
C PRO A 2 52.63 -42.64 -7.27
N LYS A 3 53.43 -41.59 -7.22
CA LYS A 3 53.00 -40.24 -6.76
C LYS A 3 52.30 -39.40 -7.84
N ARG A 4 51.98 -40.00 -8.99
CA ARG A 4 51.40 -39.25 -10.16
C ARG A 4 49.91 -39.42 -10.37
N VAL A 5 49.23 -40.26 -9.61
CA VAL A 5 47.77 -40.48 -9.77
C VAL A 5 46.93 -39.60 -8.84
N VAL A 6 47.50 -39.10 -7.74
CA VAL A 6 46.78 -38.25 -6.78
C VAL A 6 46.62 -36.81 -7.25
N ALA A 7 47.53 -36.31 -8.11
CA ALA A 7 47.45 -34.93 -8.60
C ALA A 7 46.39 -34.69 -9.70
N ALA A 8 46.00 -35.75 -10.43
CA ALA A 8 45.00 -35.63 -11.51
C ALA A 8 43.54 -35.65 -10.99
N LEU A 9 43.27 -36.30 -9.86
CA LEU A 9 41.91 -36.28 -9.27
C LEU A 9 41.59 -34.97 -8.51
N SER A 10 42.62 -34.32 -7.94
CA SER A 10 42.41 -33.06 -7.23
C SER A 10 42.10 -31.87 -8.19
N ALA A 11 42.64 -31.89 -9.40
CA ALA A 11 42.40 -30.86 -10.40
C ALA A 11 40.99 -30.99 -11.05
N LEU A 12 40.44 -32.22 -11.09
CA LEU A 12 39.10 -32.44 -11.67
C LEU A 12 37.98 -32.04 -10.70
N ILE A 13 38.17 -32.14 -9.39
CA ILE A 13 37.21 -31.77 -8.37
C ILE A 13 37.14 -30.23 -8.21
N ILE A 14 38.29 -29.54 -8.36
CA ILE A 14 38.32 -28.05 -8.29
C ILE A 14 37.72 -27.43 -9.57
N GLY A 15 37.83 -28.09 -10.71
CA GLY A 15 37.22 -27.67 -11.96
C GLY A 15 35.68 -27.80 -11.98
N LEU A 16 35.13 -28.84 -11.31
CA LEU A 16 33.66 -29.03 -11.24
C LEU A 16 32.99 -28.14 -10.19
N THR A 17 33.68 -27.79 -9.11
CA THR A 17 33.12 -26.84 -8.12
C THR A 17 33.15 -25.38 -8.60
N ALA A 18 34.08 -25.03 -9.48
CA ALA A 18 34.12 -23.69 -10.08
C ALA A 18 33.08 -23.49 -11.21
N LEU A 19 32.58 -24.59 -11.81
CA LEU A 19 31.56 -24.52 -12.88
C LEU A 19 30.13 -24.56 -12.37
N LEU A 20 29.90 -24.86 -11.09
CA LEU A 20 28.57 -24.91 -10.46
C LEU A 20 28.16 -23.63 -9.73
N VAL A 21 29.03 -22.60 -9.67
CA VAL A 21 28.73 -21.31 -9.00
C VAL A 21 28.31 -20.20 -9.96
N THR A 22 28.30 -20.42 -11.28
CA THR A 22 28.08 -19.35 -12.25
C THR A 22 26.72 -19.33 -12.96
N HIS A 23 25.70 -20.05 -12.51
CA HIS A 23 24.38 -20.01 -13.18
C HIS A 23 23.18 -20.03 -12.25
N PHE A 24 23.14 -19.15 -11.24
CA PHE A 24 21.87 -18.70 -10.62
C PHE A 24 21.89 -17.18 -10.45
N HIS A 25 22.06 -16.45 -11.54
CA HIS A 25 21.44 -15.16 -11.63
C HIS A 25 19.99 -15.43 -12.06
N SER A 26 19.14 -15.80 -11.13
CA SER A 26 17.72 -15.55 -11.33
C SER A 26 17.59 -14.03 -11.45
N SER A 27 17.37 -13.54 -12.66
CA SER A 27 16.96 -12.16 -12.86
C SER A 27 15.74 -11.98 -11.95
N THR A 28 15.83 -11.12 -10.95
CA THR A 28 14.66 -10.67 -10.19
C THR A 28 13.63 -10.24 -11.24
N PRO A 29 12.40 -10.77 -11.22
CA PRO A 29 11.39 -10.35 -12.19
C PRO A 29 11.26 -8.84 -12.12
N GLY A 30 11.31 -8.17 -13.25
CA GLY A 30 11.12 -6.72 -13.32
C GLY A 30 9.71 -6.39 -12.83
N LEU A 31 9.59 -5.45 -11.92
CA LEU A 31 8.31 -4.80 -11.61
C LEU A 31 8.09 -3.68 -12.63
N ASP A 32 6.83 -3.40 -12.96
CA ASP A 32 6.44 -2.34 -13.90
C ASP A 32 5.36 -1.43 -13.29
N GLY A 33 5.20 -0.24 -13.85
CA GLY A 33 4.25 0.75 -13.37
C GLY A 33 4.84 1.73 -12.37
N THR A 34 3.97 2.38 -11.62
CA THR A 34 4.30 3.40 -10.61
C THR A 34 3.72 3.01 -9.27
N LEU A 35 4.52 3.10 -8.21
CA LEU A 35 4.06 3.03 -6.83
C LEU A 35 3.97 4.45 -6.27
N ILE A 36 2.89 4.75 -5.53
CA ILE A 36 2.78 5.95 -4.72
C ILE A 36 2.74 5.58 -3.24
N PHE A 37 3.31 6.41 -2.40
CA PHE A 37 3.31 6.24 -0.94
C PHE A 37 3.52 7.60 -0.27
N HIS A 38 3.28 7.68 1.04
CA HIS A 38 3.55 8.89 1.79
C HIS A 38 4.65 8.68 2.83
N ARG A 39 5.27 9.78 3.23
CA ARG A 39 6.26 9.87 4.31
C ARG A 39 5.87 10.92 5.31
N TYR A 40 6.06 10.65 6.59
CA TYR A 40 5.96 11.64 7.65
C TYR A 40 6.85 11.26 8.84
N SER A 41 7.14 12.21 9.71
CA SER A 41 7.85 11.93 10.97
C SER A 41 6.92 11.27 11.99
N SER A 42 5.67 11.71 12.05
CA SER A 42 4.57 11.07 12.80
C SER A 42 3.23 11.57 12.26
N TYR A 43 2.15 10.85 12.55
CA TYR A 43 0.79 11.24 12.13
C TYR A 43 0.38 12.63 12.64
N SER A 44 0.86 13.03 13.83
CA SER A 44 0.55 14.32 14.44
C SER A 44 1.46 15.47 14.00
N SER A 45 2.47 15.21 13.17
CA SER A 45 3.46 16.24 12.79
C SER A 45 3.01 17.13 11.64
N TRP A 46 1.99 16.75 10.90
CA TRP A 46 1.48 17.46 9.71
C TRP A 46 2.55 17.78 8.68
N ASP A 47 3.55 16.91 8.57
CA ASP A 47 4.72 17.05 7.71
C ASP A 47 4.77 16.02 6.59
N ALA A 48 3.65 15.34 6.33
CA ALA A 48 3.59 14.30 5.32
C ALA A 48 3.88 14.83 3.92
N THR A 49 4.56 14.00 3.15
CA THR A 49 4.88 14.22 1.75
C THR A 49 4.49 12.98 0.94
N LEU A 50 3.97 13.19 -0.28
CA LEU A 50 3.70 12.12 -1.24
C LEU A 50 4.88 11.91 -2.17
N TRP A 51 5.16 10.66 -2.47
CA TRP A 51 6.24 10.22 -3.35
C TRP A 51 5.75 9.19 -4.35
N THR A 52 6.21 9.29 -5.57
CA THR A 52 6.08 8.26 -6.60
C THR A 52 7.41 7.58 -6.85
N LEU A 53 7.35 6.27 -7.09
CA LEU A 53 8.47 5.40 -7.42
C LEU A 53 8.22 4.74 -8.78
N ASP A 54 9.07 5.01 -9.77
CA ASP A 54 9.08 4.29 -11.04
C ASP A 54 9.64 2.90 -10.83
N LEU A 55 8.82 1.89 -10.91
CA LEU A 55 9.20 0.52 -10.57
C LEU A 55 10.26 -0.10 -11.49
N PRO A 56 10.31 0.20 -12.82
CA PRO A 56 11.41 -0.29 -13.65
C PRO A 56 12.79 0.25 -13.31
N THR A 57 12.89 1.48 -12.79
CA THR A 57 14.18 2.15 -12.57
C THR A 57 14.52 2.38 -11.10
N GLY A 58 13.52 2.37 -10.22
CA GLY A 58 13.67 2.77 -8.82
C GLY A 58 13.91 4.27 -8.64
N ALA A 59 13.55 5.10 -9.64
CA ALA A 59 13.59 6.55 -9.52
C ALA A 59 12.39 7.06 -8.71
N MET A 60 12.64 8.04 -7.83
CA MET A 60 11.60 8.65 -7.01
C MET A 60 11.42 10.11 -7.34
N VAL A 61 10.17 10.57 -7.28
CA VAL A 61 9.81 11.99 -7.42
C VAL A 61 8.80 12.35 -6.33
N GLN A 62 9.04 13.47 -5.64
CA GLN A 62 8.08 14.03 -4.70
C GLN A 62 6.91 14.65 -5.46
N VAL A 63 5.70 14.19 -5.16
CA VAL A 63 4.45 14.62 -5.81
C VAL A 63 4.10 16.05 -5.44
N ASN A 64 4.14 16.36 -4.15
CA ASN A 64 3.68 17.63 -3.59
C ASN A 64 4.79 18.68 -3.43
N ALA A 65 5.90 18.57 -4.16
CA ALA A 65 7.03 19.49 -4.02
C ALA A 65 6.68 20.96 -4.31
N ASN A 66 5.69 21.19 -5.16
CA ASN A 66 5.29 22.52 -5.60
C ASN A 66 3.83 22.87 -5.23
N TRP A 67 3.21 22.12 -4.33
CA TRP A 67 1.84 22.44 -3.88
C TRP A 67 1.85 23.49 -2.77
N HIS A 68 0.88 24.38 -2.80
CA HIS A 68 0.80 25.53 -1.90
C HIS A 68 -0.54 25.62 -1.16
N THR A 69 -1.58 24.95 -1.65
CA THR A 69 -2.95 25.05 -1.15
C THR A 69 -3.28 24.03 -0.06
N MET A 70 -2.39 23.07 0.16
CA MET A 70 -2.62 22.02 1.14
C MET A 70 -1.32 21.58 1.82
N ILE A 71 -1.46 20.89 2.96
CA ILE A 71 -0.37 20.28 3.74
C ILE A 71 -0.69 18.82 4.08
N SER A 72 0.33 18.07 4.40
CA SER A 72 0.26 16.70 4.94
C SER A 72 -0.57 15.72 4.10
N PRO A 73 -0.31 15.55 2.78
CA PRO A 73 -1.02 14.59 1.95
C PRO A 73 -0.64 13.16 2.31
N ILE A 74 -1.65 12.31 2.55
CA ILE A 74 -1.47 10.88 2.85
C ILE A 74 -2.52 10.01 2.17
N ASN A 75 -2.31 8.69 2.16
CA ASN A 75 -3.26 7.66 1.70
C ASN A 75 -3.73 7.84 0.25
N ALA A 76 -2.78 8.17 -0.64
CA ALA A 76 -3.08 8.38 -2.05
C ALA A 76 -3.46 7.10 -2.79
N HIS A 77 -4.42 7.22 -3.71
CA HIS A 77 -4.89 6.13 -4.56
C HIS A 77 -5.08 6.62 -6.00
N PHE A 78 -4.62 5.82 -6.99
CA PHE A 78 -4.72 6.17 -8.40
C PHE A 78 -6.11 5.91 -8.99
N THR A 79 -6.48 6.70 -10.01
CA THR A 79 -7.46 6.28 -11.02
C THR A 79 -6.94 5.08 -11.81
N PRO A 80 -7.81 4.28 -12.47
CA PRO A 80 -7.39 3.16 -13.30
C PRO A 80 -6.42 3.54 -14.43
N ASP A 81 -6.52 4.74 -14.97
CA ASP A 81 -5.61 5.28 -16.00
C ASP A 81 -4.29 5.80 -15.43
N GLY A 82 -4.14 5.81 -14.10
CA GLY A 82 -2.91 6.19 -13.40
C GLY A 82 -2.57 7.69 -13.45
N HIS A 83 -3.40 8.53 -14.06
CA HIS A 83 -3.08 9.95 -14.26
C HIS A 83 -3.72 10.89 -13.24
N THR A 84 -4.61 10.40 -12.40
CA THR A 84 -5.19 11.17 -11.30
C THR A 84 -5.02 10.40 -10.00
N ILE A 85 -4.76 11.12 -8.92
CA ILE A 85 -4.74 10.58 -7.56
C ILE A 85 -5.83 11.23 -6.73
N VAL A 86 -6.42 10.46 -5.82
CA VAL A 86 -7.21 10.94 -4.69
C VAL A 86 -6.44 10.67 -3.40
N PHE A 87 -6.47 11.59 -2.46
CA PHE A 87 -5.75 11.48 -1.20
C PHE A 87 -6.42 12.34 -0.13
N MET A 88 -6.09 12.15 1.13
CA MET A 88 -6.49 13.04 2.20
C MET A 88 -5.34 13.96 2.60
N GLY A 89 -5.70 15.14 3.10
CA GLY A 89 -4.76 16.16 3.55
C GLY A 89 -5.51 17.30 4.24
N SER A 90 -4.80 18.32 4.68
CA SER A 90 -5.40 19.52 5.24
C SER A 90 -5.16 20.70 4.33
N ALA A 91 -6.15 21.58 4.18
CA ALA A 91 -5.97 22.83 3.44
C ALA A 91 -4.99 23.75 4.18
N ALA A 92 -4.10 24.41 3.45
CA ALA A 92 -3.10 25.27 4.06
C ALA A 92 -3.76 26.43 4.86
N GLY A 93 -3.33 26.60 6.10
CA GLY A 93 -3.83 27.64 7.00
C GLY A 93 -5.11 27.30 7.77
N LEU A 94 -5.61 26.07 7.65
CA LEU A 94 -6.66 25.55 8.54
C LEU A 94 -6.09 24.97 9.83
N GLU A 95 -6.95 24.79 10.82
CA GLU A 95 -6.57 24.20 12.10
C GLU A 95 -6.32 22.69 11.96
N GLU A 96 -5.49 22.16 12.84
CA GLU A 96 -5.22 20.72 12.96
C GLU A 96 -6.54 19.91 13.09
N ASN A 97 -6.60 18.75 12.43
CA ASN A 97 -7.71 17.80 12.38
C ASN A 97 -8.83 18.08 11.37
N ASP A 98 -8.67 19.02 10.48
CA ASP A 98 -9.57 19.19 9.34
C ASP A 98 -9.01 18.42 8.14
N TRP A 99 -9.26 17.11 8.11
CA TRP A 99 -8.92 16.27 6.99
C TRP A 99 -9.94 16.42 5.88
N ASP A 100 -9.48 16.83 4.70
CA ASP A 100 -10.27 16.92 3.49
C ASP A 100 -9.80 15.92 2.42
N VAL A 101 -10.68 15.59 1.49
CA VAL A 101 -10.36 14.79 0.29
C VAL A 101 -9.96 15.71 -0.85
N PHE A 102 -8.80 15.42 -1.41
CA PHE A 102 -8.21 16.13 -2.56
C PHE A 102 -7.99 15.22 -3.74
N THR A 103 -7.95 15.82 -4.94
CA THR A 103 -7.45 15.17 -6.15
C THR A 103 -6.36 16.01 -6.80
N SER A 104 -5.41 15.35 -7.48
CA SER A 104 -4.43 15.99 -8.35
C SER A 104 -4.26 15.18 -9.63
N HIS A 105 -4.07 15.87 -10.75
CA HIS A 105 -3.87 15.28 -12.06
C HIS A 105 -2.41 15.41 -12.50
N PHE A 106 -1.88 14.35 -13.12
CA PHE A 106 -0.56 14.36 -13.74
C PHE A 106 -0.67 14.85 -15.18
N ASN A 107 -0.11 16.02 -15.46
CA ASN A 107 -0.21 16.69 -16.77
C ASN A 107 0.82 16.23 -17.81
N GLY A 108 1.53 15.15 -17.53
CA GLY A 108 2.59 14.59 -18.38
C GLY A 108 4.01 15.03 -18.00
N SER A 109 4.16 15.97 -17.06
CA SER A 109 5.46 16.44 -16.56
C SER A 109 5.50 16.65 -15.04
N SER A 110 4.39 17.02 -14.45
CA SER A 110 4.24 17.27 -13.01
C SER A 110 2.81 17.01 -12.56
N TRP A 111 2.62 16.96 -11.26
CA TRP A 111 1.30 16.91 -10.64
C TRP A 111 0.76 18.33 -10.49
N ASP A 112 -0.47 18.54 -10.93
CA ASP A 112 -1.16 19.84 -10.82
C ASP A 112 -1.43 20.18 -9.35
N GLU A 113 -1.64 21.47 -9.06
CA GLU A 113 -2.11 21.92 -7.75
C GLU A 113 -3.42 21.21 -7.38
N PRO A 114 -3.55 20.64 -6.16
CA PRO A 114 -4.69 19.81 -5.82
C PRO A 114 -6.00 20.59 -5.72
N ILE A 115 -7.08 19.90 -6.05
CA ILE A 115 -8.45 20.38 -5.92
C ILE A 115 -9.05 19.74 -4.67
N ASN A 116 -9.54 20.56 -3.73
CA ASN A 116 -10.28 20.11 -2.57
C ASN A 116 -11.72 19.74 -2.97
N LEU A 117 -12.11 18.48 -2.79
CA LEU A 117 -13.42 17.95 -3.18
C LEU A 117 -14.48 18.05 -2.07
N THR A 118 -14.05 18.05 -0.82
CA THR A 118 -14.97 18.08 0.32
C THR A 118 -15.12 19.48 0.91
N GLY A 119 -14.08 20.30 0.75
CA GLY A 119 -14.01 21.68 1.20
C GLY A 119 -13.91 21.78 2.73
N PRO A 120 -13.59 22.97 3.25
CA PRO A 120 -13.49 23.17 4.69
C PRO A 120 -14.90 23.10 5.31
N ASN A 121 -15.28 21.91 5.75
CA ASN A 121 -16.60 21.64 6.33
C ASN A 121 -16.54 21.34 7.84
N GLY A 122 -15.30 21.28 8.43
CA GLY A 122 -15.05 20.95 9.82
C GLY A 122 -15.25 19.47 10.17
N ALA A 123 -15.45 18.61 9.15
CA ALA A 123 -15.56 17.17 9.32
C ALA A 123 -14.22 16.50 8.99
N ARG A 124 -13.97 15.33 9.55
CA ARG A 124 -12.82 14.50 9.18
C ARG A 124 -13.17 13.66 7.94
N ASP A 125 -12.68 14.08 6.78
CA ASP A 125 -12.86 13.40 5.51
C ASP A 125 -11.60 12.56 5.18
N GLU A 126 -11.64 11.25 5.41
CA GLU A 126 -10.45 10.39 5.49
C GLU A 126 -10.54 9.18 4.55
N ASP A 127 -9.38 8.60 4.21
CA ASP A 127 -9.19 7.33 3.49
C ASP A 127 -9.90 7.22 2.13
N PRO A 128 -9.79 8.21 1.23
CA PRO A 128 -10.48 8.17 -0.04
C PRO A 128 -9.91 7.11 -0.98
N LYS A 129 -10.80 6.46 -1.76
CA LYS A 129 -10.43 5.49 -2.80
C LYS A 129 -11.31 5.66 -4.02
N PHE A 130 -10.71 5.58 -5.21
CA PHE A 130 -11.49 5.50 -6.45
C PHE A 130 -12.14 4.13 -6.61
N SER A 131 -13.32 4.11 -7.24
CA SER A 131 -13.90 2.89 -7.80
C SER A 131 -13.04 2.35 -8.97
N PRO A 132 -13.15 1.06 -9.31
CA PRO A 132 -12.39 0.44 -10.40
C PRO A 132 -12.62 1.10 -11.78
N ASP A 133 -13.71 1.83 -11.99
CA ASP A 133 -13.98 2.60 -13.20
C ASP A 133 -13.51 4.08 -13.10
N GLY A 134 -13.01 4.50 -11.94
CA GLY A 134 -12.54 5.86 -11.69
C GLY A 134 -13.63 6.93 -11.58
N GLN A 135 -14.92 6.57 -11.61
CA GLN A 135 -16.01 7.54 -11.66
C GLN A 135 -16.54 7.95 -10.28
N THR A 136 -16.28 7.12 -9.27
CA THR A 136 -16.80 7.33 -7.91
C THR A 136 -15.63 7.29 -6.92
N ILE A 137 -15.72 8.10 -5.88
CA ILE A 137 -14.83 8.07 -4.73
C ILE A 137 -15.63 7.60 -3.52
N VAL A 138 -15.10 6.65 -2.75
CA VAL A 138 -15.56 6.32 -1.41
C VAL A 138 -14.58 6.89 -0.39
N TYR A 139 -15.10 7.43 0.71
CA TYR A 139 -14.29 7.96 1.80
C TYR A 139 -15.05 7.87 3.13
N LYS A 140 -14.38 8.15 4.22
CA LYS A 140 -14.98 8.26 5.56
C LYS A 140 -15.16 9.73 5.90
N GLN A 141 -16.37 10.13 6.34
CA GLN A 141 -16.66 11.44 6.95
C GLN A 141 -17.17 11.24 8.36
N ASP A 142 -16.41 11.66 9.38
CA ASP A 142 -16.78 11.52 10.80
C ASP A 142 -17.25 10.09 11.17
N GLY A 143 -16.58 9.06 10.66
CA GLY A 143 -16.91 7.66 10.90
C GLY A 143 -18.07 7.10 10.07
N VAL A 144 -18.61 7.88 9.12
CA VAL A 144 -19.63 7.44 8.17
C VAL A 144 -18.97 7.22 6.80
N LEU A 145 -19.28 6.13 6.14
CA LEU A 145 -18.87 5.94 4.74
C LEU A 145 -19.75 6.77 3.81
N VAL A 146 -19.10 7.51 2.93
CA VAL A 146 -19.75 8.37 1.94
C VAL A 146 -19.18 8.03 0.57
N THR A 147 -20.03 8.04 -0.45
CA THR A 147 -19.58 8.07 -1.86
C THR A 147 -19.89 9.42 -2.48
N MET A 148 -19.08 9.81 -3.45
CA MET A 148 -19.29 10.98 -4.30
C MET A 148 -18.80 10.69 -5.72
N ASN A 149 -19.21 11.46 -6.69
CA ASN A 149 -18.61 11.45 -8.02
C ASN A 149 -17.12 11.87 -7.93
N ALA A 150 -16.32 11.50 -8.94
CA ALA A 150 -14.90 11.87 -9.01
C ALA A 150 -14.65 13.39 -8.99
N ASP A 151 -15.65 14.21 -9.32
CA ASP A 151 -15.61 15.67 -9.27
C ASP A 151 -16.08 16.26 -7.92
N GLY A 152 -16.36 15.42 -6.91
CA GLY A 152 -16.83 15.83 -5.58
C GLY A 152 -18.35 16.03 -5.47
N SER A 153 -19.10 15.92 -6.57
CA SER A 153 -20.55 16.07 -6.58
C SER A 153 -21.29 14.81 -6.10
N ASN A 154 -22.60 14.89 -5.87
CA ASN A 154 -23.50 13.77 -5.58
C ASN A 154 -23.09 12.91 -4.38
N LYS A 155 -22.85 13.55 -3.22
CA LYS A 155 -22.52 12.84 -1.98
C LYS A 155 -23.68 11.96 -1.49
N VAL A 156 -23.40 10.68 -1.20
CA VAL A 156 -24.35 9.70 -0.67
C VAL A 156 -23.79 9.05 0.57
N TYR A 157 -24.48 9.17 1.70
CA TYR A 157 -24.11 8.56 2.98
C TYR A 157 -24.56 7.09 3.02
N LEU A 158 -23.65 6.18 3.30
CA LEU A 158 -23.86 4.73 3.17
C LEU A 158 -24.06 4.02 4.50
N THR A 159 -23.40 4.48 5.57
CA THR A 159 -23.42 3.84 6.88
C THR A 159 -23.89 4.81 7.97
N LYS A 160 -23.90 4.34 9.22
CA LYS A 160 -24.18 5.17 10.40
C LYS A 160 -22.87 5.39 11.17
N GLY A 161 -22.73 6.55 11.81
CA GLY A 161 -21.47 7.01 12.39
C GLY A 161 -20.97 6.30 13.65
N GLN A 162 -21.75 5.39 14.24
CA GLN A 162 -21.32 4.71 15.47
C GLN A 162 -21.72 3.23 15.48
N PRO A 163 -20.77 2.30 15.70
CA PRO A 163 -19.31 2.54 15.72
C PRO A 163 -18.81 3.05 14.37
N GLU A 164 -17.67 3.75 14.37
CA GLU A 164 -17.06 4.28 13.14
C GLU A 164 -16.83 3.18 12.11
N SER A 165 -17.08 3.52 10.84
CA SER A 165 -16.70 2.72 9.68
C SER A 165 -15.51 3.39 9.03
N SER A 166 -14.41 2.66 8.83
CA SER A 166 -13.11 3.21 8.44
C SER A 166 -12.49 2.44 7.27
N MET A 167 -11.49 3.04 6.63
CA MET A 167 -10.66 2.40 5.62
C MET A 167 -11.47 1.74 4.50
N PRO A 168 -12.40 2.47 3.85
CA PRO A 168 -13.22 1.90 2.80
C PRO A 168 -12.38 1.53 1.57
N TYR A 169 -12.78 0.47 0.88
CA TYR A 169 -12.22 0.07 -0.40
C TYR A 169 -13.28 -0.56 -1.29
N PHE A 170 -13.33 -0.18 -2.57
CA PHE A 170 -14.23 -0.84 -3.50
C PHE A 170 -13.80 -2.29 -3.75
N ALA A 171 -14.77 -3.22 -3.76
CA ALA A 171 -14.56 -4.52 -4.35
C ALA A 171 -14.39 -4.38 -5.88
N GLU A 172 -13.82 -5.38 -6.52
CA GLU A 172 -13.53 -5.38 -7.96
C GLU A 172 -14.77 -5.13 -8.84
N ASN A 173 -15.96 -5.46 -8.34
CA ASN A 173 -17.22 -5.19 -9.06
C ASN A 173 -17.61 -3.70 -9.09
N GLY A 174 -16.87 -2.81 -8.43
CA GLY A 174 -17.08 -1.36 -8.38
C GLY A 174 -18.36 -0.88 -7.68
N LYS A 175 -19.05 -1.78 -6.98
CA LYS A 175 -20.33 -1.49 -6.33
C LYS A 175 -20.35 -1.83 -4.86
N ASP A 176 -19.73 -2.95 -4.50
CA ASP A 176 -19.63 -3.40 -3.14
C ASP A 176 -18.41 -2.73 -2.48
N ILE A 177 -18.50 -2.45 -1.18
CA ILE A 177 -17.48 -1.72 -0.44
C ILE A 177 -17.06 -2.55 0.77
N LEU A 178 -15.77 -2.85 0.84
CA LEU A 178 -15.12 -3.36 2.04
C LEU A 178 -14.84 -2.20 3.00
N PHE A 179 -14.92 -2.46 4.29
CA PHE A 179 -14.53 -1.48 5.31
C PHE A 179 -14.25 -2.15 6.64
N GLU A 180 -13.54 -1.44 7.51
CA GLU A 180 -13.31 -1.82 8.90
C GLU A 180 -14.38 -1.19 9.79
N ARG A 181 -14.84 -1.93 10.81
CA ARG A 181 -15.65 -1.42 11.92
C ARG A 181 -15.43 -2.23 13.19
N GLY A 182 -14.91 -1.55 14.22
CA GLY A 182 -14.71 -2.15 15.54
C GLY A 182 -13.75 -3.34 15.56
N GLY A 183 -12.74 -3.33 14.70
CA GLY A 183 -11.76 -4.38 14.55
C GLY A 183 -12.20 -5.54 13.65
N ASP A 184 -13.29 -5.40 12.92
CA ASP A 184 -13.81 -6.42 12.00
C ASP A 184 -13.90 -5.90 10.57
N ILE A 185 -13.77 -6.78 9.59
CA ILE A 185 -13.99 -6.45 8.18
C ILE A 185 -15.43 -6.73 7.79
N TYR A 186 -16.04 -5.76 7.15
CA TYR A 186 -17.40 -5.81 6.61
C TYR A 186 -17.41 -5.62 5.10
N LEU A 187 -18.42 -6.17 4.46
CA LEU A 187 -18.80 -5.92 3.07
C LEU A 187 -20.16 -5.25 3.04
N LEU A 188 -20.23 -4.06 2.47
CA LEU A 188 -21.49 -3.39 2.13
C LEU A 188 -21.87 -3.75 0.69
N SER A 189 -22.95 -4.48 0.51
CA SER A 189 -23.47 -4.89 -0.81
C SER A 189 -24.97 -4.64 -0.89
N LYS A 190 -25.41 -3.88 -1.89
CA LYS A 190 -26.83 -3.55 -2.10
C LYS A 190 -27.53 -2.98 -0.86
N GLY A 191 -26.84 -2.14 -0.12
CA GLY A 191 -27.32 -1.52 1.11
C GLY A 191 -27.42 -2.47 2.32
N LYS A 192 -26.82 -3.66 2.24
CA LYS A 192 -26.74 -4.63 3.33
C LYS A 192 -25.29 -4.80 3.76
N GLU A 193 -25.06 -4.75 5.06
CA GLU A 193 -23.76 -4.99 5.66
C GLU A 193 -23.63 -6.47 6.04
N GLN A 194 -22.53 -7.09 5.66
CA GLN A 194 -22.16 -8.44 6.03
C GLN A 194 -20.80 -8.42 6.70
N LYS A 195 -20.69 -8.96 7.92
CA LYS A 195 -19.42 -9.20 8.58
C LYS A 195 -18.69 -10.33 7.87
N MET A 196 -17.50 -10.05 7.32
CA MET A 196 -16.75 -11.01 6.52
C MET A 196 -15.87 -11.90 7.38
N PHE A 197 -15.28 -11.34 8.42
CA PHE A 197 -14.48 -12.08 9.36
C PHE A 197 -14.47 -11.40 10.73
N ALA A 198 -14.55 -12.23 11.77
CA ALA A 198 -14.29 -11.87 13.14
C ALA A 198 -13.79 -13.11 13.89
N GLY A 199 -12.53 -13.08 14.29
CA GLY A 199 -12.03 -14.01 15.30
C GLY A 199 -12.32 -13.45 16.68
N PRO A 200 -12.66 -14.26 17.68
CA PRO A 200 -12.82 -13.76 19.02
C PRO A 200 -11.49 -13.20 19.56
N GLY A 201 -11.48 -11.92 19.92
CA GLY A 201 -10.31 -11.23 20.49
C GLY A 201 -9.23 -10.80 19.48
N GLU A 202 -9.49 -10.90 18.18
CA GLU A 202 -8.61 -10.40 17.12
C GLU A 202 -9.17 -9.11 16.52
N SER A 203 -8.29 -8.20 16.10
CA SER A 203 -8.63 -7.00 15.35
C SER A 203 -8.13 -7.13 13.93
N SER A 204 -8.90 -6.61 12.98
CA SER A 204 -8.56 -6.64 11.54
C SER A 204 -8.80 -5.27 10.95
N TYR A 205 -7.93 -4.82 10.06
CA TYR A 205 -8.03 -3.50 9.45
C TYR A 205 -7.44 -3.47 8.04
N TYR A 206 -7.56 -2.35 7.36
CA TYR A 206 -7.00 -2.04 6.04
C TYR A 206 -7.38 -3.06 4.96
N PRO A 207 -8.68 -3.25 4.69
CA PRO A 207 -9.11 -4.15 3.62
C PRO A 207 -8.82 -3.54 2.24
N ILE A 208 -8.29 -4.34 1.33
CA ILE A 208 -7.96 -3.96 -0.05
C ILE A 208 -8.51 -5.01 -1.00
N GLY A 209 -9.32 -4.61 -1.98
CA GLY A 209 -9.78 -5.52 -3.04
C GLY A 209 -8.58 -6.07 -3.82
N MET A 210 -8.58 -7.36 -4.13
CA MET A 210 -7.49 -8.01 -4.84
C MET A 210 -7.94 -8.54 -6.20
N ASP A 211 -9.03 -9.27 -6.24
CA ASP A 211 -9.63 -9.83 -7.45
C ASP A 211 -11.16 -9.99 -7.29
N ALA A 212 -11.85 -10.53 -8.29
CA ALA A 212 -13.30 -10.72 -8.27
C ALA A 212 -13.80 -11.64 -7.15
N THR A 213 -12.92 -12.38 -6.48
CA THR A 213 -13.29 -13.41 -5.48
C THR A 213 -12.73 -13.15 -4.10
N SER A 214 -11.70 -12.29 -3.99
CA SER A 214 -10.91 -12.15 -2.78
C SER A 214 -10.41 -10.73 -2.52
N PHE A 215 -10.01 -10.49 -1.28
CA PHE A 215 -9.45 -9.25 -0.79
C PHE A 215 -8.33 -9.53 0.23
N LEU A 216 -7.43 -8.58 0.40
CA LEU A 216 -6.42 -8.60 1.46
C LEU A 216 -6.90 -7.77 2.65
N TYR A 217 -6.42 -8.10 3.84
CA TYR A 217 -6.56 -7.29 5.03
C TYR A 217 -5.46 -7.61 6.04
N THR A 218 -5.18 -6.71 6.97
CA THR A 218 -4.25 -6.93 8.06
C THR A 218 -5.00 -7.47 9.27
N ARG A 219 -4.50 -8.57 9.86
CA ARG A 219 -4.94 -9.12 11.15
C ARG A 219 -3.91 -8.80 12.21
N VAL A 220 -4.34 -8.07 13.24
CA VAL A 220 -3.53 -7.79 14.43
C VAL A 220 -3.41 -9.05 15.28
N GLN A 221 -2.19 -9.40 15.63
CA GLN A 221 -1.92 -10.46 16.60
C GLN A 221 -1.40 -9.85 17.89
N SER A 222 -1.76 -10.46 19.02
CA SER A 222 -1.43 -9.96 20.37
C SER A 222 0.06 -9.83 20.68
N THR A 223 0.95 -10.26 19.79
CA THR A 223 2.39 -10.40 19.98
C THR A 223 3.25 -9.72 18.92
N ARG A 224 2.78 -8.64 18.29
CA ARG A 224 3.56 -7.88 17.30
C ARG A 224 3.91 -8.62 15.98
N HIS A 225 3.06 -9.54 15.56
CA HIS A 225 3.24 -10.24 14.28
C HIS A 225 1.97 -10.10 13.46
N ASP A 226 1.64 -8.86 13.09
CA ASP A 226 0.51 -8.65 12.22
C ASP A 226 0.70 -9.42 10.92
N SER A 227 -0.39 -10.00 10.45
CA SER A 227 -0.37 -10.86 9.26
C SER A 227 -1.26 -10.29 8.19
N ILE A 228 -0.81 -10.36 6.94
CA ILE A 228 -1.67 -10.10 5.79
C ILE A 228 -2.49 -11.35 5.52
N MET A 229 -3.79 -11.20 5.54
CA MET A 229 -4.78 -12.24 5.34
C MET A 229 -5.44 -12.08 3.99
N LYS A 230 -5.82 -13.19 3.39
CA LYS A 230 -6.71 -13.25 2.22
C LYS A 230 -8.10 -13.67 2.68
N GLY A 231 -9.05 -12.77 2.49
CA GLY A 231 -10.47 -13.02 2.70
C GLY A 231 -11.18 -13.29 1.38
N PHE A 232 -12.36 -13.91 1.45
CA PHE A 232 -13.15 -14.29 0.27
C PHE A 232 -14.56 -13.70 0.35
N TYR A 233 -15.03 -13.10 -0.76
CA TYR A 233 -16.36 -12.47 -0.82
C TYR A 233 -17.52 -13.45 -0.61
N ASN A 234 -17.31 -14.76 -0.85
CA ASN A 234 -18.29 -15.80 -0.59
C ASN A 234 -18.41 -16.25 0.88
N GLY A 235 -17.62 -15.64 1.78
CA GLY A 235 -17.60 -15.99 3.20
C GLY A 235 -16.83 -17.27 3.55
N ALA A 236 -16.03 -17.80 2.63
CA ALA A 236 -15.11 -18.89 2.95
C ALA A 236 -14.10 -18.46 4.03
N PRO A 237 -13.57 -19.39 4.84
CA PRO A 237 -12.56 -19.05 5.84
C PRO A 237 -11.35 -18.34 5.23
N SER A 238 -10.93 -17.26 5.89
CA SER A 238 -9.72 -16.52 5.48
C SER A 238 -8.48 -17.36 5.69
N GLU A 239 -7.48 -17.12 4.86
CA GLU A 239 -6.18 -17.77 4.95
C GLU A 239 -5.08 -16.74 5.20
N ARG A 240 -4.02 -17.14 5.89
CA ARG A 240 -2.83 -16.32 6.02
C ARG A 240 -2.14 -16.23 4.66
N TYR A 241 -2.04 -15.04 4.12
CA TYR A 241 -1.45 -14.83 2.82
C TYR A 241 0.05 -14.52 2.91
N PHE A 242 0.41 -13.63 3.83
CA PHE A 242 1.80 -13.31 4.11
C PHE A 242 1.98 -12.82 5.55
N PHE A 243 3.15 -13.08 6.12
CA PHE A 243 3.65 -12.44 7.32
C PHE A 243 5.17 -12.36 7.24
N ASN A 244 5.75 -11.36 7.88
CA ASN A 244 7.18 -11.27 8.00
C ASN A 244 7.66 -12.37 8.98
N SER A 245 8.72 -13.09 8.60
CA SER A 245 9.32 -14.13 9.46
C SER A 245 10.17 -13.56 10.60
N THR A 246 10.39 -12.25 10.64
CA THR A 246 11.06 -11.52 11.72
C THR A 246 10.05 -11.08 12.77
N ASP A 247 10.51 -10.59 13.91
CA ASP A 247 9.65 -10.05 14.98
C ASP A 247 9.06 -8.67 14.65
N TRP A 248 8.83 -8.38 13.36
CA TRP A 248 8.41 -7.10 12.84
C TRP A 248 6.98 -7.16 12.33
N ASP A 249 6.23 -6.09 12.51
CA ASP A 249 4.88 -5.98 12.01
C ASP A 249 4.83 -5.98 10.47
N THR A 250 3.70 -6.42 9.93
CA THR A 250 3.42 -6.49 8.50
C THR A 250 2.03 -5.93 8.26
N SER A 251 1.94 -4.74 7.66
CA SER A 251 0.71 -3.98 7.52
C SER A 251 0.57 -3.34 6.15
N ASP A 252 -0.50 -2.61 5.92
CA ASP A 252 -0.78 -1.74 4.75
C ASP A 252 -0.39 -2.40 3.43
N SER A 253 -0.95 -3.59 3.17
CA SER A 253 -0.63 -4.33 1.97
C SER A 253 -1.33 -3.76 0.74
N TYR A 254 -0.66 -3.82 -0.40
CA TYR A 254 -1.24 -3.50 -1.70
C TYR A 254 -0.82 -4.55 -2.74
N PRO A 255 -1.77 -5.19 -3.45
CA PRO A 255 -1.44 -6.19 -4.45
C PRO A 255 -0.71 -5.56 -5.65
N TYR A 256 0.35 -6.20 -6.11
CA TYR A 256 0.95 -5.90 -7.41
C TYR A 256 0.25 -6.75 -8.48
N ALA A 257 -0.26 -6.12 -9.51
CA ALA A 257 -1.08 -6.77 -10.54
C ALA A 257 -2.29 -7.51 -9.92
N ASP A 258 -2.39 -8.81 -10.14
CA ASP A 258 -3.43 -9.66 -9.56
C ASP A 258 -3.12 -10.14 -8.12
N GLY A 259 -2.03 -9.66 -7.53
CA GLY A 259 -1.59 -10.06 -6.19
C GLY A 259 -1.14 -11.51 -6.04
N SER A 260 -1.11 -12.29 -7.13
CA SER A 260 -0.82 -13.73 -7.05
C SER A 260 0.63 -14.03 -6.71
N ARG A 261 1.56 -13.11 -6.99
CA ARG A 261 2.97 -13.29 -6.74
C ARG A 261 3.58 -12.26 -5.83
N PHE A 262 3.30 -10.99 -6.05
CA PHE A 262 3.91 -9.90 -5.30
C PHE A 262 2.86 -9.06 -4.60
N ILE A 263 3.18 -8.65 -3.40
CA ILE A 263 2.47 -7.61 -2.66
C ILE A 263 3.47 -6.59 -2.13
N PHE A 264 3.15 -5.31 -2.27
CA PHE A 264 3.78 -4.25 -1.49
C PHE A 264 3.16 -4.26 -0.09
N TYR A 265 3.95 -3.92 0.90
CA TYR A 265 3.48 -3.79 2.27
C TYR A 265 4.41 -2.87 3.05
N VAL A 266 4.04 -2.52 4.24
CA VAL A 266 4.91 -1.83 5.18
C VAL A 266 5.30 -2.75 6.32
N THR A 267 6.51 -2.58 6.82
CA THR A 267 7.01 -3.33 7.97
C THR A 267 7.74 -2.40 8.92
N GLY A 268 7.55 -2.59 10.22
CA GLY A 268 8.14 -1.74 11.23
C GLY A 268 8.49 -2.48 12.51
N ASP A 269 9.55 -2.03 13.18
CA ASP A 269 9.90 -2.44 14.53
C ASP A 269 9.67 -1.27 15.48
N PHE A 270 8.60 -1.34 16.26
CA PHE A 270 8.27 -0.33 17.27
C PHE A 270 9.29 -0.21 18.42
N LEU A 271 10.27 -1.10 18.48
CA LEU A 271 11.31 -1.07 19.50
C LEU A 271 12.51 -0.17 19.13
N ILE A 272 12.64 0.21 17.86
CA ILE A 272 13.74 1.09 17.42
C ILE A 272 13.29 2.54 17.60
N PRO A 273 14.03 3.41 18.31
CA PRO A 273 13.63 4.80 18.59
C PRO A 273 13.40 5.69 17.37
N HIS A 274 13.88 5.29 16.21
CA HIS A 274 13.62 5.88 14.90
C HIS A 274 12.96 4.85 13.98
N GLY A 275 12.47 3.75 14.55
CA GLY A 275 11.80 2.66 13.87
C GLY A 275 10.45 3.15 13.39
N GLY A 276 10.40 3.55 12.14
CA GLY A 276 9.20 3.78 11.41
C GLY A 276 8.79 2.54 10.63
N TYR A 277 7.66 2.62 9.99
CA TYR A 277 7.29 1.69 8.96
C TYR A 277 8.11 1.97 7.70
N ASN A 278 8.58 0.90 7.05
CA ASN A 278 9.34 0.96 5.83
C ASN A 278 8.63 0.16 4.73
N LEU A 279 8.74 0.64 3.50
CA LEU A 279 8.23 -0.08 2.33
C LEU A 279 8.99 -1.40 2.12
N ALA A 280 8.25 -2.44 1.85
CA ALA A 280 8.76 -3.78 1.55
C ALA A 280 7.96 -4.44 0.42
N LEU A 281 8.55 -5.48 -0.15
CA LEU A 281 7.96 -6.31 -1.18
C LEU A 281 8.03 -7.78 -0.74
N ALA A 282 6.91 -8.48 -0.79
CA ALA A 282 6.86 -9.91 -0.59
C ALA A 282 6.77 -10.63 -1.94
N ASP A 283 7.63 -11.62 -2.16
CA ASP A 283 7.45 -12.65 -3.20
C ASP A 283 6.76 -13.87 -2.56
N LEU A 284 5.49 -14.01 -2.82
CA LEU A 284 4.62 -15.06 -2.26
C LEU A 284 5.01 -16.45 -2.75
N LYS A 285 5.61 -16.54 -3.94
CA LYS A 285 6.06 -17.82 -4.50
C LYS A 285 7.26 -18.39 -3.76
N THR A 286 8.16 -17.52 -3.32
CA THR A 286 9.38 -17.94 -2.59
C THR A 286 9.25 -17.75 -1.09
N HIS A 287 8.15 -17.15 -0.62
CA HIS A 287 7.95 -16.74 0.77
C HIS A 287 9.08 -15.85 1.29
N THR A 288 9.57 -14.96 0.42
CA THR A 288 10.71 -14.09 0.71
C THR A 288 10.25 -12.63 0.79
N SER A 289 10.74 -11.93 1.81
CA SER A 289 10.56 -10.51 2.02
C SER A 289 11.80 -9.75 1.58
N TYR A 290 11.61 -8.62 0.93
CA TYR A 290 12.67 -7.71 0.51
C TYR A 290 12.33 -6.31 1.03
N SER A 291 13.27 -5.61 1.65
CA SER A 291 13.12 -4.15 1.73
C SER A 291 13.11 -3.62 0.29
N ILE A 292 12.38 -2.53 0.07
CA ILE A 292 12.30 -1.95 -1.27
C ILE A 292 13.69 -1.54 -1.78
N ASP A 293 14.57 -1.09 -0.91
CA ASP A 293 15.95 -0.73 -1.26
C ASP A 293 16.78 -1.93 -1.69
N ALA A 294 16.66 -3.06 -0.99
CA ALA A 294 17.35 -4.29 -1.37
C ALA A 294 16.86 -4.80 -2.73
N TRP A 295 15.56 -4.68 -3.02
CA TRP A 295 15.00 -5.04 -4.32
C TRP A 295 15.64 -4.25 -5.46
N PHE A 296 15.73 -2.92 -5.30
CA PHE A 296 16.33 -2.04 -6.31
C PHE A 296 17.86 -1.95 -6.22
N LYS A 297 18.50 -2.69 -5.31
CA LYS A 297 19.95 -2.66 -5.09
C LYS A 297 20.48 -1.24 -4.90
N LYS A 298 19.76 -0.43 -4.14
CA LYS A 298 20.13 0.96 -3.86
C LYS A 298 21.47 1.04 -3.13
N LYS A 299 22.25 2.06 -3.48
CA LYS A 299 23.49 2.41 -2.77
C LYS A 299 23.14 3.33 -1.61
N ALA A 300 23.94 3.29 -0.56
CA ALA A 300 23.78 4.20 0.57
C ALA A 300 23.69 5.68 0.10
N GLY A 301 22.68 6.40 0.64
CA GLY A 301 22.39 7.78 0.25
C GLY A 301 21.50 7.94 -0.98
N THR A 302 20.99 6.82 -1.56
CA THR A 302 19.96 6.82 -2.62
C THR A 302 18.77 5.96 -2.24
N ASP A 303 18.60 5.73 -0.94
CA ASP A 303 17.61 4.80 -0.40
C ASP A 303 16.20 5.32 -0.63
N ILE A 304 15.28 4.38 -0.88
CA ILE A 304 13.84 4.64 -1.03
C ILE A 304 13.23 4.79 0.36
N ASN A 305 13.56 3.89 1.29
CA ASN A 305 13.21 4.07 2.69
C ASN A 305 14.11 5.12 3.33
N SER A 306 13.55 5.92 4.21
CA SER A 306 14.24 7.04 4.88
C SER A 306 14.26 6.83 6.40
N ASP A 307 14.70 7.85 7.15
CA ASP A 307 14.57 7.89 8.60
C ASP A 307 13.14 8.28 9.06
N LEU A 308 12.22 8.47 8.10
CA LEU A 308 10.80 8.74 8.33
C LEU A 308 9.99 7.46 8.22
N GLN A 309 8.69 7.55 8.41
CA GLN A 309 7.77 6.44 8.20
C GLN A 309 7.24 6.47 6.77
N GLU A 310 7.36 5.39 6.03
CA GLU A 310 6.77 5.16 4.72
C GLU A 310 5.52 4.28 4.86
N LEU A 311 4.37 4.80 4.41
CA LEU A 311 3.06 4.13 4.57
C LEU A 311 2.17 4.30 3.34
N GLY A 312 1.06 3.56 3.33
CA GLY A 312 -0.01 3.69 2.36
C GLY A 312 0.43 3.43 0.91
N PRO A 313 1.13 2.34 0.60
CA PRO A 313 1.51 2.04 -0.77
C PRO A 313 0.26 1.82 -1.63
N ALA A 314 0.25 2.39 -2.84
CA ALA A 314 -0.72 2.08 -3.88
C ALA A 314 -0.04 1.99 -5.24
N TRP A 315 -0.41 1.01 -6.04
CA TRP A 315 0.22 0.72 -7.31
C TRP A 315 -0.70 1.05 -8.49
N SER A 316 -0.08 1.54 -9.58
CA SER A 316 -0.70 1.68 -10.90
C SER A 316 0.14 0.97 -11.95
N PRO A 317 -0.47 0.27 -12.94
CA PRO A 317 0.25 -0.31 -14.06
C PRO A 317 0.84 0.75 -15.01
N VAL A 318 0.46 2.01 -14.85
CA VAL A 318 0.90 3.10 -15.72
C VAL A 318 2.24 3.64 -15.25
N ARG A 319 3.19 3.75 -16.18
CA ARG A 319 4.44 4.46 -15.93
C ARG A 319 4.26 5.95 -16.18
N LEU A 320 4.51 6.73 -15.17
CA LEU A 320 4.57 8.18 -15.29
C LEU A 320 5.98 8.57 -15.73
N ASN A 321 6.10 9.38 -16.79
CA ASN A 321 7.39 9.93 -17.23
C ASN A 321 7.84 11.04 -16.28
N LEU A 322 8.22 10.65 -15.07
CA LEU A 322 8.69 11.56 -14.03
C LEU A 322 10.10 12.05 -14.40
N LYS A 323 10.30 13.36 -14.40
CA LYS A 323 11.60 14.00 -14.68
C LYS A 323 12.14 14.70 -13.45
#